data_689ae1968fc0600ea1d66652820ef762
#
_entry.id   689ae1968fc0600ea1d66652820ef762
#
_cell.length_a   1.000
_cell.length_b   1.000
_cell.length_c   1.000
_cell.angle_alpha   90.00
_cell.angle_beta   90.00
_cell.angle_gamma   90.00
#
_symmetry.space_group_name_H-M   'P 1'
#
loop_
_entity.id
_entity.type
_entity.pdbx_description
1 polymer ?
#
loop_
_entity_poly.entity_id
_entity_poly.type
_entity_poly.pdbx_seq_one_letter_code
_entity_poly.pdbx_strand_id
1 'polypeptide(L)'
;SILQYRDTVQRHFVASMATAETTAEHREKILSDFYLYQQKAIEAGKDDDERTFILPNVRDRAATHRLATLMAEHGVEVKQASESFRACGERYKAGAFIIDTAQPRGLFAKTTFTQQVDMDKTFVAEQERRRANKLRDQIYDVTGWSLPLMFNVDTESCDDAVKVKGEMISADMPLQSEMVNADAKVAYLVPWGDMSAGRFLTAALRAGIQVKSADQAFKMESGSYPAGTLIVEVAQNDKTLAEKISRIATETGARVVGVDTSWVVEGPSFGSENTAGMSAPKIAIAWDEPTSSLSAGSLRFVIERQFNYPVTAIRTGNMSWANLSDYQVIILPSGNYARHLGTGGAENLKDWVSKGGVLITIANATQWAASENVGLLDVKREYALKDDDVTAQDDSDVIEGTTIENREGFLNAIENEQELPDYVAGILTRVEVDQEHWLTAGVNPEVVAMVTGNDIYSPIKLGSGK
;
A
#
# COMPACT_ATOMS: atom_id res chain seq x y z
N SER A 1 -23.58 -38.73 1.27
CA SER A 1 -23.99 -38.59 -0.14
C SER A 1 -22.98 -37.76 -0.90
N ILE A 2 -22.56 -38.25 -2.07
CA ILE A 2 -21.65 -37.52 -2.95
C ILE A 2 -22.45 -36.43 -3.65
N LEU A 3 -22.11 -35.15 -3.43
CA LEU A 3 -22.69 -34.02 -4.12
C LEU A 3 -22.19 -33.98 -5.57
N GLN A 4 -23.09 -34.05 -6.55
CA GLN A 4 -22.71 -33.95 -7.96
C GLN A 4 -22.86 -32.51 -8.45
N TYR A 5 -22.11 -32.15 -9.50
CA TYR A 5 -22.16 -30.81 -10.10
C TYR A 5 -23.59 -30.37 -10.48
N ARG A 6 -24.37 -31.28 -11.09
CA ARG A 6 -25.79 -31.01 -11.43
C ARG A 6 -26.62 -30.63 -10.22
N ASP A 7 -26.39 -31.27 -9.06
CA ASP A 7 -27.16 -31.01 -7.83
C ASP A 7 -26.83 -29.58 -7.30
N THR A 8 -25.60 -29.16 -7.44
CA THR A 8 -25.18 -27.79 -7.12
C THR A 8 -25.83 -26.78 -8.06
N VAL A 9 -25.82 -26.99 -9.37
CA VAL A 9 -26.48 -26.14 -10.36
C VAL A 9 -27.97 -26.01 -10.06
N GLN A 10 -28.65 -27.13 -9.78
CA GLN A 10 -30.10 -27.15 -9.44
C GLN A 10 -30.37 -26.35 -8.16
N ARG A 11 -29.56 -26.52 -7.12
CA ARG A 11 -29.71 -25.76 -5.87
C ARG A 11 -29.52 -24.27 -6.08
N HIS A 12 -28.50 -23.86 -6.84
CA HIS A 12 -28.28 -22.45 -7.16
C HIS A 12 -29.42 -21.86 -7.99
N PHE A 13 -29.94 -22.60 -8.96
CA PHE A 13 -31.11 -22.19 -9.73
C PHE A 13 -32.33 -21.95 -8.83
N VAL A 14 -32.68 -22.94 -7.98
CA VAL A 14 -33.81 -22.83 -7.04
C VAL A 14 -33.59 -21.66 -6.07
N ALA A 15 -32.41 -21.49 -5.49
CA ALA A 15 -32.11 -20.38 -4.61
C ALA A 15 -32.25 -19.01 -5.32
N SER A 16 -31.76 -18.90 -6.55
CA SER A 16 -31.88 -17.67 -7.34
C SER A 16 -33.31 -17.33 -7.67
N MET A 17 -34.11 -18.33 -8.07
CA MET A 17 -35.55 -18.14 -8.34
C MET A 17 -36.32 -17.76 -7.08
N ALA A 18 -36.09 -18.47 -5.96
CA ALA A 18 -36.71 -18.14 -4.69
C ALA A 18 -36.37 -16.71 -4.22
N THR A 19 -35.12 -16.29 -4.39
CA THR A 19 -34.70 -14.93 -4.08
C THR A 19 -35.46 -13.91 -4.93
N ALA A 20 -35.57 -14.15 -6.26
CA ALA A 20 -36.27 -13.25 -7.16
C ALA A 20 -37.78 -13.17 -6.82
N GLU A 21 -38.44 -14.30 -6.58
CA GLU A 21 -39.87 -14.38 -6.18
C GLU A 21 -40.11 -13.64 -4.87
N THR A 22 -39.31 -13.93 -3.82
CA THR A 22 -39.44 -13.30 -2.49
C THR A 22 -39.22 -11.79 -2.60
N THR A 23 -38.21 -11.35 -3.41
CA THR A 23 -37.96 -9.93 -3.64
C THR A 23 -39.14 -9.24 -4.34
N ALA A 24 -39.73 -9.90 -5.35
CA ALA A 24 -40.88 -9.36 -6.06
C ALA A 24 -42.14 -9.27 -5.17
N GLU A 25 -42.38 -10.29 -4.33
CA GLU A 25 -43.49 -10.31 -3.39
C GLU A 25 -43.37 -9.24 -2.31
N HIS A 26 -42.17 -9.03 -1.80
CA HIS A 26 -41.87 -8.07 -0.71
C HIS A 26 -41.30 -6.73 -1.19
N ARG A 27 -41.37 -6.40 -2.48
CA ARG A 27 -40.75 -5.21 -3.08
C ARG A 27 -41.08 -3.91 -2.34
N GLU A 28 -42.33 -3.72 -1.92
CA GLU A 28 -42.73 -2.48 -1.24
C GLU A 28 -42.09 -2.36 0.12
N LYS A 29 -42.02 -3.47 0.86
CA LYS A 29 -41.32 -3.50 2.15
C LYS A 29 -39.84 -3.24 2.00
N ILE A 30 -39.18 -3.92 1.05
CA ILE A 30 -37.73 -3.77 0.81
C ILE A 30 -37.39 -2.33 0.43
N LEU A 31 -38.16 -1.69 -0.46
CA LEU A 31 -37.98 -0.30 -0.84
C LEU A 31 -38.23 0.68 0.32
N SER A 32 -39.28 0.41 1.12
CA SER A 32 -39.58 1.19 2.30
C SER A 32 -38.46 1.08 3.36
N ASP A 33 -38.01 -0.14 3.62
CA ASP A 33 -36.89 -0.39 4.58
C ASP A 33 -35.61 0.30 4.13
N PHE A 34 -35.30 0.26 2.83
CA PHE A 34 -34.14 0.96 2.25
C PHE A 34 -34.24 2.48 2.41
N TYR A 35 -35.42 3.06 2.14
CA TYR A 35 -35.66 4.48 2.35
C TYR A 35 -35.54 4.90 3.83
N LEU A 36 -36.18 4.12 4.71
CA LEU A 36 -36.13 4.36 6.16
C LEU A 36 -34.69 4.21 6.70
N TYR A 37 -33.90 3.27 6.16
CA TYR A 37 -32.50 3.13 6.50
C TYR A 37 -31.71 4.40 6.21
N GLN A 38 -31.91 5.02 5.02
CA GLN A 38 -31.23 6.26 4.66
C GLN A 38 -31.69 7.44 5.52
N GLN A 39 -32.98 7.53 5.85
CA GLN A 39 -33.47 8.56 6.79
C GLN A 39 -32.82 8.41 8.17
N LYS A 40 -32.77 7.17 8.69
CA LYS A 40 -32.09 6.88 9.96
C LYS A 40 -30.61 7.21 9.91
N ALA A 41 -29.94 6.99 8.78
CA ALA A 41 -28.53 7.35 8.61
C ALA A 41 -28.33 8.88 8.75
N ILE A 42 -29.21 9.68 8.12
CA ILE A 42 -29.17 11.14 8.24
C ILE A 42 -29.36 11.59 9.69
N GLU A 43 -30.38 11.04 10.39
CA GLU A 43 -30.64 11.41 11.78
C GLU A 43 -29.49 10.98 12.71
N ALA A 44 -28.97 9.75 12.55
CA ALA A 44 -27.84 9.28 13.34
C ALA A 44 -26.59 10.13 13.16
N GLY A 45 -26.31 10.59 11.92
CA GLY A 45 -25.16 11.43 11.64
C GLY A 45 -25.24 12.84 12.25
N LYS A 46 -26.43 13.34 12.60
CA LYS A 46 -26.60 14.65 13.23
C LYS A 46 -26.03 14.73 14.64
N ASP A 47 -26.14 13.64 15.38
CA ASP A 47 -25.77 13.53 16.79
C ASP A 47 -24.51 12.67 16.99
N ASP A 48 -23.74 12.42 15.92
CA ASP A 48 -22.57 11.57 15.95
C ASP A 48 -21.32 12.33 16.41
N ASP A 49 -20.50 11.71 17.28
CA ASP A 49 -19.23 12.25 17.75
C ASP A 49 -18.21 12.41 16.59
N GLU A 50 -18.33 11.62 15.52
CA GLU A 50 -17.58 11.73 14.27
C GLU A 50 -18.48 12.26 13.14
N ARG A 51 -19.19 13.34 13.39
CA ARG A 51 -20.14 13.93 12.43
C ARG A 51 -19.49 14.37 11.14
N THR A 52 -18.34 15.00 11.22
CA THR A 52 -17.63 15.51 10.04
C THR A 52 -16.25 14.88 9.93
N PHE A 53 -15.94 14.31 8.78
CA PHE A 53 -14.59 13.92 8.40
C PHE A 53 -13.99 14.99 7.48
N ILE A 54 -12.74 15.38 7.75
CA ILE A 54 -11.97 16.35 6.98
C ILE A 54 -10.70 15.70 6.47
N LEU A 55 -10.46 15.78 5.15
CA LEU A 55 -9.23 15.37 4.51
C LEU A 55 -8.45 16.64 4.13
N PRO A 56 -7.36 16.96 4.83
CA PRO A 56 -6.65 18.24 4.67
C PRO A 56 -6.04 18.51 3.30
N ASN A 57 -5.79 17.44 2.50
CA ASN A 57 -5.23 17.52 1.14
C ASN A 57 -3.88 18.27 1.07
N VAL A 58 -2.98 17.99 2.01
CA VAL A 58 -1.69 18.72 2.16
C VAL A 58 -0.49 17.87 1.80
N ARG A 59 -0.52 16.57 2.04
CA ARG A 59 0.62 15.67 1.93
C ARG A 59 0.64 14.98 0.56
N ASP A 60 -0.17 13.95 0.36
CA ASP A 60 -0.38 13.29 -0.93
C ASP A 60 -1.73 13.71 -1.50
N ARG A 61 -1.71 14.71 -2.37
CA ARG A 61 -2.91 15.27 -3.00
C ARG A 61 -3.59 14.24 -3.91
N ALA A 62 -2.81 13.43 -4.59
CA ALA A 62 -3.35 12.44 -5.51
C ALA A 62 -4.03 11.28 -4.76
N ALA A 63 -3.46 10.80 -3.64
CA ALA A 63 -4.11 9.80 -2.80
C ALA A 63 -5.37 10.35 -2.13
N THR A 64 -5.32 11.58 -1.59
CA THR A 64 -6.47 12.25 -0.98
C THR A 64 -7.61 12.46 -1.98
N HIS A 65 -7.29 12.97 -3.17
CA HIS A 65 -8.26 13.14 -4.25
C HIS A 65 -8.88 11.81 -4.68
N ARG A 66 -8.06 10.76 -4.82
CA ARG A 66 -8.53 9.41 -5.17
C ARG A 66 -9.49 8.85 -4.12
N LEU A 67 -9.20 9.04 -2.82
CA LEU A 67 -10.10 8.63 -1.75
C LEU A 67 -11.41 9.41 -1.81
N ALA A 68 -11.35 10.74 -1.97
CA ALA A 68 -12.53 11.59 -2.07
C ALA A 68 -13.44 11.23 -3.27
N THR A 69 -12.84 11.01 -4.45
CA THR A 69 -13.60 10.61 -5.66
C THR A 69 -14.15 9.19 -5.56
N LEU A 70 -13.44 8.26 -4.92
CA LEU A 70 -13.95 6.93 -4.60
C LEU A 70 -15.19 7.00 -3.72
N MET A 71 -15.19 7.85 -2.70
CA MET A 71 -16.37 8.04 -1.85
C MET A 71 -17.55 8.63 -2.65
N ALA A 72 -17.28 9.59 -3.53
CA ALA A 72 -18.30 10.15 -4.43
C ALA A 72 -18.86 9.08 -5.40
N GLU A 73 -18.03 8.17 -5.91
CA GLU A 73 -18.46 7.04 -6.74
C GLU A 73 -19.44 6.11 -6.00
N HIS A 74 -19.25 5.94 -4.70
CA HIS A 74 -20.16 5.19 -3.83
C HIS A 74 -21.38 5.99 -3.34
N GLY A 75 -21.58 7.19 -3.87
CA GLY A 75 -22.73 8.04 -3.59
C GLY A 75 -22.64 8.81 -2.26
N VAL A 76 -21.44 8.91 -1.67
CA VAL A 76 -21.20 9.79 -0.53
C VAL A 76 -21.09 11.23 -1.04
N GLU A 77 -21.79 12.14 -0.37
CA GLU A 77 -21.69 13.57 -0.61
C GLU A 77 -20.37 14.09 -0.04
N VAL A 78 -19.43 14.44 -0.93
CA VAL A 78 -18.11 14.97 -0.59
C VAL A 78 -18.00 16.38 -1.13
N LYS A 79 -17.61 17.32 -0.27
CA LYS A 79 -17.47 18.74 -0.64
C LYS A 79 -16.01 19.15 -0.63
N GLN A 80 -15.55 19.84 -1.69
CA GLN A 80 -14.22 20.45 -1.70
C GLN A 80 -14.31 21.91 -1.32
N ALA A 81 -13.55 22.33 -0.29
CA ALA A 81 -13.50 23.72 0.16
C ALA A 81 -12.78 24.60 -0.86
N SER A 82 -13.42 25.72 -1.25
CA SER A 82 -12.84 26.72 -2.17
C SER A 82 -12.00 27.79 -1.47
N GLU A 83 -12.10 27.90 -0.15
CA GLU A 83 -11.35 28.87 0.67
C GLU A 83 -10.84 28.20 1.96
N SER A 84 -9.87 28.82 2.63
CA SER A 84 -9.41 28.35 3.93
C SER A 84 -10.49 28.55 4.99
N PHE A 85 -10.63 27.58 5.90
CA PHE A 85 -11.64 27.59 6.95
C PHE A 85 -11.08 27.11 8.29
N ARG A 86 -11.87 27.26 9.36
CA ARG A 86 -11.59 26.66 10.68
C ARG A 86 -12.69 25.68 11.05
N ALA A 87 -12.30 24.53 11.54
CA ALA A 87 -13.18 23.48 12.03
C ALA A 87 -12.42 22.57 12.99
N CYS A 88 -13.10 21.86 13.88
CA CYS A 88 -12.49 20.87 14.78
C CYS A 88 -11.27 21.42 15.57
N GLY A 89 -11.26 22.71 15.88
CA GLY A 89 -10.15 23.39 16.58
C GLY A 89 -8.96 23.78 15.68
N GLU A 90 -8.91 23.30 14.42
CA GLU A 90 -7.78 23.47 13.51
C GLU A 90 -8.10 24.39 12.31
N ARG A 91 -7.07 24.76 11.56
CA ARG A 91 -7.19 25.57 10.36
C ARG A 91 -6.79 24.79 9.11
N TYR A 92 -7.71 24.71 8.16
CA TYR A 92 -7.55 24.01 6.90
C TYR A 92 -7.39 24.97 5.73
N LYS A 93 -6.61 24.55 4.73
CA LYS A 93 -6.43 25.30 3.48
C LYS A 93 -7.58 25.02 2.51
N ALA A 94 -7.75 25.90 1.52
CA ALA A 94 -8.57 25.60 0.34
C ALA A 94 -8.11 24.29 -0.31
N GLY A 95 -9.05 23.54 -0.88
CA GLY A 95 -8.80 22.23 -1.48
C GLY A 95 -9.01 21.03 -0.54
N ALA A 96 -9.19 21.25 0.78
CA ALA A 96 -9.57 20.18 1.69
C ALA A 96 -10.94 19.60 1.32
N PHE A 97 -11.14 18.28 1.55
CA PHE A 97 -12.41 17.63 1.35
C PHE A 97 -13.14 17.41 2.67
N ILE A 98 -14.45 17.56 2.63
CA ILE A 98 -15.32 17.48 3.80
C ILE A 98 -16.45 16.49 3.52
N ILE A 99 -16.69 15.58 4.47
CA ILE A 99 -17.76 14.60 4.46
C ILE A 99 -18.58 14.79 5.75
N ASP A 100 -19.83 15.24 5.63
CA ASP A 100 -20.78 15.27 6.75
C ASP A 100 -21.52 13.94 6.79
N THR A 101 -21.51 13.24 7.92
CA THR A 101 -22.21 11.94 8.06
C THR A 101 -23.73 12.09 8.14
N ALA A 102 -24.26 13.30 8.34
CA ALA A 102 -25.71 13.58 8.29
C ALA A 102 -26.25 13.58 6.85
N GLN A 103 -26.00 12.51 6.12
CA GLN A 103 -26.37 12.28 4.71
C GLN A 103 -26.88 10.85 4.49
N PRO A 104 -27.58 10.55 3.38
CA PRO A 104 -28.10 9.20 3.11
C PRO A 104 -27.04 8.08 3.17
N ARG A 105 -25.81 8.35 2.76
CA ARG A 105 -24.66 7.44 2.83
C ARG A 105 -23.80 7.65 4.08
N GLY A 106 -24.30 8.36 5.09
CA GLY A 106 -23.53 8.72 6.29
C GLY A 106 -23.00 7.52 7.07
N LEU A 107 -23.81 6.48 7.28
CA LEU A 107 -23.36 5.25 7.97
C LEU A 107 -22.24 4.52 7.18
N PHE A 108 -22.32 4.51 5.85
CA PHE A 108 -21.26 3.95 5.01
C PHE A 108 -19.98 4.77 5.12
N ALA A 109 -20.08 6.10 5.04
CA ALA A 109 -18.95 6.99 5.22
C ALA A 109 -18.30 6.79 6.59
N LYS A 110 -19.08 6.78 7.69
CA LYS A 110 -18.59 6.53 9.03
C LYS A 110 -17.87 5.20 9.12
N THR A 111 -18.50 4.10 8.72
CA THR A 111 -17.91 2.76 8.82
C THR A 111 -16.58 2.65 8.09
N THR A 112 -16.44 3.34 6.94
CA THR A 112 -15.21 3.28 6.13
C THR A 112 -14.14 4.27 6.56
N PHE A 113 -14.50 5.32 7.34
CA PHE A 113 -13.56 6.36 7.77
C PHE A 113 -13.11 6.23 9.23
N THR A 114 -13.92 5.61 10.10
CA THR A 114 -13.55 5.40 11.51
C THR A 114 -12.22 4.62 11.58
N GLN A 115 -11.28 5.18 12.32
CA GLN A 115 -9.93 4.62 12.47
C GLN A 115 -9.81 3.67 13.67
N GLN A 116 -10.61 3.88 14.69
CA GLN A 116 -10.61 3.07 15.90
C GLN A 116 -11.99 2.45 16.10
N VAL A 117 -12.02 1.13 16.19
CA VAL A 117 -13.25 0.38 16.46
C VAL A 117 -13.06 -0.37 17.76
N ASP A 118 -13.93 -0.08 18.73
CA ASP A 118 -13.97 -0.81 19.98
C ASP A 118 -14.49 -2.23 19.73
N MET A 119 -13.69 -3.21 20.09
CA MET A 119 -14.10 -4.61 20.08
C MET A 119 -14.83 -4.95 21.38
N ASP A 120 -15.84 -5.83 21.30
CA ASP A 120 -16.53 -6.33 22.48
C ASP A 120 -15.55 -6.98 23.44
N LYS A 121 -15.54 -6.51 24.70
CA LYS A 121 -14.59 -6.96 25.74
C LYS A 121 -14.70 -8.45 26.03
N THR A 122 -15.90 -9.03 25.92
CA THR A 122 -16.13 -10.46 26.13
C THR A 122 -15.50 -11.27 25.01
N PHE A 123 -15.60 -10.77 23.78
CA PHE A 123 -14.95 -11.39 22.62
C PHE A 123 -13.42 -11.34 22.76
N VAL A 124 -12.86 -10.17 23.11
CA VAL A 124 -11.40 -10.02 23.32
C VAL A 124 -10.89 -10.99 24.38
N ALA A 125 -11.54 -11.02 25.57
CA ALA A 125 -11.17 -11.93 26.65
C ALA A 125 -11.24 -13.41 26.24
N GLU A 126 -12.19 -13.80 25.39
CA GLU A 126 -12.26 -15.17 24.86
C GLU A 126 -11.10 -15.45 23.88
N GLN A 127 -10.68 -14.48 23.05
CA GLN A 127 -9.51 -14.68 22.18
C GLN A 127 -8.22 -14.81 23.00
N GLU A 128 -8.04 -13.98 24.02
CA GLU A 128 -6.90 -14.08 24.95
C GLU A 128 -6.86 -15.44 25.66
N ARG A 129 -8.02 -15.91 26.18
CA ARG A 129 -8.14 -17.24 26.76
C ARG A 129 -7.79 -18.36 25.77
N ARG A 130 -8.20 -18.23 24.52
CA ARG A 130 -7.90 -19.20 23.46
C ARG A 130 -6.41 -19.24 23.18
N ARG A 131 -5.74 -18.10 23.05
CA ARG A 131 -4.28 -18.01 22.87
C ARG A 131 -3.52 -18.64 24.03
N ALA A 132 -3.89 -18.31 25.27
CA ALA A 132 -3.29 -18.91 26.47
C ALA A 132 -3.40 -20.44 26.50
N ASN A 133 -4.42 -21.01 25.85
CA ASN A 133 -4.61 -22.46 25.72
C ASN A 133 -4.11 -23.02 24.37
N LYS A 134 -3.34 -22.26 23.58
CA LYS A 134 -2.83 -22.64 22.26
C LYS A 134 -3.94 -23.08 21.29
N LEU A 135 -5.14 -22.53 21.44
CA LEU A 135 -6.27 -22.72 20.53
C LEU A 135 -6.25 -21.61 19.48
N ARG A 136 -6.67 -21.95 18.27
CA ARG A 136 -6.79 -20.95 17.18
C ARG A 136 -7.77 -19.86 17.55
N ASP A 137 -7.42 -18.62 17.21
CA ASP A 137 -8.32 -17.47 17.31
C ASP A 137 -9.59 -17.68 16.48
N GLN A 138 -10.66 -17.02 16.89
CA GLN A 138 -11.91 -16.96 16.13
C GLN A 138 -11.94 -15.74 15.20
N ILE A 139 -10.86 -14.97 15.15
CA ILE A 139 -10.66 -13.91 14.17
C ILE A 139 -10.27 -14.57 12.86
N TYR A 140 -11.18 -14.58 11.89
CA TYR A 140 -11.04 -15.32 10.63
C TYR A 140 -10.90 -14.42 9.41
N ASP A 141 -10.98 -13.10 9.59
CA ASP A 141 -10.94 -12.13 8.51
C ASP A 141 -10.13 -10.91 8.90
N VAL A 142 -9.82 -10.08 7.91
CA VAL A 142 -9.13 -8.80 8.09
C VAL A 142 -10.00 -7.87 8.96
N THR A 143 -9.40 -7.30 10.00
CA THR A 143 -10.07 -6.37 10.92
C THR A 143 -9.81 -4.89 10.60
N GLY A 144 -9.14 -4.61 9.48
CA GLY A 144 -8.79 -3.25 9.05
C GLY A 144 -9.69 -2.75 7.92
N TRP A 145 -10.64 -1.87 8.23
CA TRP A 145 -11.60 -1.31 7.24
C TRP A 145 -11.35 0.15 6.91
N SER A 146 -10.55 0.87 7.72
CA SER A 146 -10.39 2.30 7.57
C SER A 146 -9.71 2.65 6.23
N LEU A 147 -10.48 3.23 5.32
CA LEU A 147 -9.95 3.70 4.03
C LEU A 147 -8.88 4.79 4.18
N PRO A 148 -9.02 5.80 5.08
CA PRO A 148 -7.95 6.76 5.32
C PRO A 148 -6.62 6.10 5.66
N LEU A 149 -6.63 5.12 6.55
CA LEU A 149 -5.43 4.37 6.93
C LEU A 149 -4.89 3.55 5.74
N MET A 150 -5.76 2.86 4.99
CA MET A 150 -5.36 2.07 3.82
C MET A 150 -4.79 2.92 2.67
N PHE A 151 -5.23 4.18 2.55
CA PHE A 151 -4.73 5.14 1.56
C PHE A 151 -3.55 5.98 2.07
N ASN A 152 -3.17 5.85 3.34
CA ASN A 152 -2.22 6.74 4.02
C ASN A 152 -2.59 8.23 3.87
N VAL A 153 -3.87 8.53 3.98
CA VAL A 153 -4.44 9.88 3.88
C VAL A 153 -4.74 10.43 5.27
N ASP A 154 -4.24 11.61 5.55
CA ASP A 154 -4.57 12.32 6.79
C ASP A 154 -6.06 12.61 6.83
N THR A 155 -6.69 12.28 7.94
CA THR A 155 -8.12 12.51 8.15
C THR A 155 -8.36 12.86 9.60
N GLU A 156 -9.12 13.90 9.81
CA GLU A 156 -9.57 14.35 11.12
C GLU A 156 -11.10 14.26 11.20
N SER A 157 -11.63 14.04 12.40
CA SER A 157 -13.06 14.00 12.65
C SER A 157 -13.44 14.88 13.84
N CYS A 158 -14.68 15.36 13.84
CA CYS A 158 -15.29 16.07 14.97
C CYS A 158 -16.81 15.97 14.93
N ASP A 159 -17.44 16.35 16.06
CA ASP A 159 -18.89 16.38 16.27
C ASP A 159 -19.59 17.59 15.64
N ASP A 160 -18.83 18.59 15.22
CA ASP A 160 -19.38 19.81 14.61
C ASP A 160 -19.89 19.60 13.18
N ALA A 161 -21.02 20.26 12.85
CA ALA A 161 -21.46 20.44 11.48
C ALA A 161 -20.62 21.49 10.75
N VAL A 162 -19.65 21.06 9.98
CA VAL A 162 -18.71 21.96 9.30
C VAL A 162 -19.33 22.54 8.03
N LYS A 163 -19.55 23.84 8.00
CA LYS A 163 -20.09 24.58 6.84
C LYS A 163 -18.97 25.33 6.15
N VAL A 164 -18.67 24.94 4.90
CA VAL A 164 -17.66 25.61 4.08
C VAL A 164 -18.26 26.08 2.76
N LYS A 165 -17.67 27.12 2.18
CA LYS A 165 -17.88 27.44 0.76
C LYS A 165 -17.11 26.44 -0.07
N GLY A 166 -17.73 25.91 -1.13
CA GLY A 166 -17.11 24.93 -1.99
C GLY A 166 -18.14 24.21 -2.84
N GLU A 167 -17.66 23.28 -3.64
CA GLU A 167 -18.47 22.51 -4.58
C GLU A 167 -18.53 21.04 -4.17
N MET A 168 -19.64 20.40 -4.47
CA MET A 168 -19.76 18.95 -4.40
C MET A 168 -18.91 18.34 -5.52
N ILE A 169 -18.11 17.34 -5.18
CA ILE A 169 -17.29 16.68 -6.18
C ILE A 169 -18.04 15.52 -6.85
N SER A 170 -17.65 15.21 -8.07
CA SER A 170 -18.11 14.02 -8.79
C SER A 170 -17.02 12.93 -8.78
N ALA A 171 -17.42 11.70 -9.06
CA ALA A 171 -16.52 10.55 -9.13
C ALA A 171 -15.43 10.70 -10.23
N ASP A 172 -15.74 11.41 -11.29
CA ASP A 172 -14.88 11.67 -12.45
C ASP A 172 -14.15 13.02 -12.39
N MET A 173 -14.19 13.71 -11.25
CA MET A 173 -13.47 14.97 -11.06
C MET A 173 -11.96 14.77 -11.31
N PRO A 174 -11.33 15.51 -12.23
CA PRO A 174 -9.91 15.35 -12.50
C PRO A 174 -9.06 15.97 -11.40
N LEU A 175 -7.93 15.31 -11.07
CA LEU A 175 -6.92 15.93 -10.23
C LEU A 175 -6.26 17.08 -10.97
N GLN A 176 -6.33 18.29 -10.42
CA GLN A 176 -5.75 19.48 -11.03
C GLN A 176 -4.22 19.48 -10.90
N SER A 177 -3.53 19.69 -12.02
CA SER A 177 -2.08 19.91 -12.03
C SER A 177 -1.73 21.32 -11.55
N GLU A 178 -0.54 21.45 -10.97
CA GLU A 178 0.05 22.75 -10.67
C GLU A 178 1.30 22.95 -11.52
N MET A 179 1.29 23.97 -12.38
CA MET A 179 2.44 24.31 -13.22
C MET A 179 2.91 25.74 -12.93
N VAL A 180 4.15 25.87 -12.49
CA VAL A 180 4.81 27.16 -12.31
C VAL A 180 5.92 27.27 -13.37
N ASN A 181 5.96 28.38 -14.11
CA ASN A 181 6.92 28.63 -15.17
C ASN A 181 6.98 27.50 -16.23
N ALA A 182 5.93 27.43 -17.06
CA ALA A 182 5.81 26.40 -18.10
C ALA A 182 6.92 26.46 -19.18
N ASP A 183 7.55 27.62 -19.38
CA ASP A 183 8.59 27.88 -20.37
C ASP A 183 9.99 27.93 -19.72
N ALA A 184 10.28 27.03 -18.78
CA ALA A 184 11.55 26.97 -18.08
C ALA A 184 12.74 26.83 -19.02
N LYS A 185 13.82 27.55 -18.73
CA LYS A 185 15.04 27.56 -19.55
C LYS A 185 16.08 26.55 -19.11
N VAL A 186 16.04 26.11 -17.83
CA VAL A 186 17.08 25.23 -17.27
C VAL A 186 16.53 23.86 -16.94
N ALA A 187 15.47 23.78 -16.12
CA ALA A 187 14.92 22.49 -15.72
C ALA A 187 13.45 22.59 -15.27
N TYR A 188 12.76 21.45 -15.27
CA TYR A 188 11.48 21.22 -14.60
C TYR A 188 11.69 20.30 -13.39
N LEU A 189 11.20 20.72 -12.24
CA LEU A 189 11.28 19.98 -10.98
C LEU A 189 9.91 19.44 -10.63
N VAL A 190 9.83 18.14 -10.26
CA VAL A 190 8.62 17.50 -9.80
C VAL A 190 8.87 17.01 -8.38
N PRO A 191 8.35 17.69 -7.35
CA PRO A 191 8.54 17.30 -5.95
C PRO A 191 8.03 15.88 -5.71
N TRP A 192 8.83 15.07 -5.03
CA TRP A 192 8.50 13.68 -4.71
C TRP A 192 7.65 13.58 -3.44
N GLY A 193 6.99 12.42 -3.23
CA GLY A 193 6.13 12.16 -2.07
C GLY A 193 4.62 12.22 -2.34
N ASP A 194 4.24 12.66 -3.54
CA ASP A 194 2.86 12.62 -4.04
C ASP A 194 2.74 11.54 -5.13
N MET A 195 1.69 10.73 -5.10
CA MET A 195 1.45 9.67 -6.09
C MET A 195 1.45 10.20 -7.53
N SER A 196 1.05 11.46 -7.75
CA SER A 196 1.08 12.08 -9.07
C SER A 196 2.50 12.26 -9.62
N ALA A 197 3.51 12.43 -8.76
CA ALA A 197 4.93 12.48 -9.17
C ALA A 197 5.40 11.13 -9.72
N GLY A 198 4.98 10.02 -9.10
CA GLY A 198 5.25 8.67 -9.64
C GLY A 198 4.59 8.42 -10.99
N ARG A 199 3.33 8.88 -11.17
CA ARG A 199 2.63 8.83 -12.47
C ARG A 199 3.32 9.69 -13.52
N PHE A 200 3.79 10.88 -13.12
CA PHE A 200 4.57 11.75 -13.98
C PHE A 200 5.87 11.06 -14.43
N LEU A 201 6.62 10.46 -13.50
CA LEU A 201 7.86 9.74 -13.80
C LEU A 201 7.62 8.65 -14.86
N THR A 202 6.64 7.78 -14.63
CA THR A 202 6.35 6.68 -15.56
C THR A 202 5.93 7.19 -16.94
N ALA A 203 5.12 8.24 -17.02
CA ALA A 203 4.72 8.86 -18.28
C ALA A 203 5.89 9.54 -18.98
N ALA A 204 6.76 10.25 -18.26
CA ALA A 204 7.95 10.89 -18.79
C ALA A 204 8.94 9.87 -19.38
N LEU A 205 9.24 8.80 -18.62
CA LEU A 205 10.12 7.73 -19.09
C LEU A 205 9.58 7.04 -20.34
N ARG A 206 8.28 6.76 -20.40
CA ARG A 206 7.61 6.20 -21.60
C ARG A 206 7.64 7.14 -22.79
N ALA A 207 7.64 8.45 -22.55
CA ALA A 207 7.76 9.46 -23.59
C ALA A 207 9.23 9.70 -24.04
N GLY A 208 10.19 8.96 -23.49
CA GLY A 208 11.61 9.07 -23.79
C GLY A 208 12.26 10.33 -23.23
N ILE A 209 11.65 10.96 -22.22
CA ILE A 209 12.21 12.12 -21.54
C ILE A 209 13.34 11.66 -20.60
N GLN A 210 14.49 12.36 -20.68
CA GLN A 210 15.60 12.15 -19.74
C GLN A 210 15.25 12.77 -18.40
N VAL A 211 15.16 11.95 -17.37
CA VAL A 211 14.80 12.33 -16.01
C VAL A 211 15.91 11.92 -15.07
N LYS A 212 16.26 12.78 -14.13
CA LYS A 212 17.10 12.46 -12.97
C LYS A 212 16.25 12.49 -11.70
N SER A 213 16.72 11.83 -10.65
CA SER A 213 16.18 11.92 -9.31
C SER A 213 17.27 12.38 -8.34
N ALA A 214 16.95 13.34 -7.47
CA ALA A 214 17.86 13.74 -6.39
C ALA A 214 17.67 12.79 -5.21
N ASP A 215 18.73 12.15 -4.72
CA ASP A 215 18.68 11.23 -3.58
C ASP A 215 18.66 11.95 -2.21
N GLN A 216 18.92 13.25 -2.20
CA GLN A 216 18.88 14.12 -1.04
C GLN A 216 17.96 15.32 -1.27
N ALA A 217 17.39 15.85 -0.18
CA ALA A 217 16.65 17.10 -0.24
C ALA A 217 17.55 18.27 -0.62
N PHE A 218 17.00 19.23 -1.34
CA PHE A 218 17.72 20.45 -1.73
C PHE A 218 16.80 21.69 -1.69
N LYS A 219 17.42 22.87 -1.67
CA LYS A 219 16.73 24.15 -1.61
C LYS A 219 17.23 25.09 -2.72
N MET A 220 16.27 25.71 -3.38
CA MET A 220 16.48 26.77 -4.37
C MET A 220 15.69 28.02 -3.97
N GLU A 221 15.86 29.14 -4.67
CA GLU A 221 15.00 30.32 -4.46
C GLU A 221 13.51 30.02 -4.72
N SER A 222 13.22 29.09 -5.62
CA SER A 222 11.87 28.64 -5.95
C SER A 222 11.19 27.79 -4.86
N GLY A 223 11.94 27.33 -3.85
CA GLY A 223 11.40 26.52 -2.75
C GLY A 223 12.32 25.41 -2.27
N SER A 224 11.78 24.59 -1.35
CA SER A 224 12.42 23.39 -0.84
C SER A 224 11.89 22.15 -1.54
N TYR A 225 12.75 21.23 -1.87
CA TYR A 225 12.48 20.02 -2.62
C TYR A 225 12.93 18.80 -1.84
N PRO A 226 12.05 17.80 -1.58
CA PRO A 226 12.42 16.61 -0.83
C PRO A 226 13.35 15.68 -1.64
N ALA A 227 13.99 14.73 -0.95
CA ALA A 227 14.66 13.61 -1.60
C ALA A 227 13.69 12.87 -2.53
N GLY A 228 14.20 12.34 -3.64
CA GLY A 228 13.38 11.74 -4.69
C GLY A 228 12.86 12.75 -5.73
N THR A 229 12.99 14.06 -5.52
CA THR A 229 12.52 15.07 -6.47
C THR A 229 13.09 14.81 -7.86
N LEU A 230 12.19 14.77 -8.87
CA LEU A 230 12.57 14.56 -10.25
C LEU A 230 13.08 15.86 -10.85
N ILE A 231 14.15 15.76 -11.62
CA ILE A 231 14.82 16.86 -12.31
C ILE A 231 14.84 16.53 -13.81
N VAL A 232 14.17 17.34 -14.61
CA VAL A 232 14.14 17.22 -16.07
C VAL A 232 14.87 18.41 -16.67
N GLU A 233 16.13 18.23 -17.04
CA GLU A 233 16.96 19.29 -17.60
C GLU A 233 16.59 19.57 -19.05
N VAL A 234 16.37 20.84 -19.40
CA VAL A 234 15.98 21.26 -20.76
C VAL A 234 17.09 20.92 -21.75
N ALA A 235 18.35 21.11 -21.38
CA ALA A 235 19.49 20.88 -22.28
C ALA A 235 19.69 19.39 -22.65
N GLN A 236 19.17 18.47 -21.88
CA GLN A 236 19.27 17.02 -22.13
C GLN A 236 18.11 16.44 -22.93
N ASN A 237 17.12 17.27 -23.27
CA ASN A 237 15.87 16.86 -23.93
C ASN A 237 15.67 17.62 -25.25
N ASP A 238 14.69 17.20 -26.01
CA ASP A 238 14.37 17.82 -27.29
C ASP A 238 13.58 19.13 -27.14
N LYS A 239 13.44 19.87 -28.25
CA LYS A 239 12.75 21.17 -28.27
C LYS A 239 11.25 21.11 -27.95
N THR A 240 10.63 19.93 -27.97
CA THR A 240 9.21 19.72 -27.63
C THR A 240 8.99 19.41 -26.16
N LEU A 241 10.07 19.50 -25.33
CA LEU A 241 10.01 19.16 -23.92
C LEU A 241 8.90 19.92 -23.18
N ALA A 242 8.82 21.24 -23.32
CA ALA A 242 7.85 22.07 -22.60
C ALA A 242 6.39 21.61 -22.84
N GLU A 243 6.06 21.30 -24.10
CA GLU A 243 4.74 20.79 -24.48
C GLU A 243 4.50 19.41 -23.86
N LYS A 244 5.49 18.50 -23.92
CA LYS A 244 5.41 17.17 -23.31
C LYS A 244 5.20 17.25 -21.81
N ILE A 245 5.97 18.08 -21.10
CA ILE A 245 5.88 18.29 -19.64
C ILE A 245 4.49 18.82 -19.27
N SER A 246 4.01 19.86 -19.97
CA SER A 246 2.68 20.44 -19.71
C SER A 246 1.55 19.41 -19.89
N ARG A 247 1.60 18.63 -20.97
CA ARG A 247 0.64 17.57 -21.23
C ARG A 247 0.69 16.48 -20.13
N ILE A 248 1.88 15.97 -19.81
CA ILE A 248 2.05 14.93 -18.79
C ILE A 248 1.61 15.45 -17.41
N ALA A 249 1.95 16.68 -17.04
CA ALA A 249 1.49 17.30 -15.81
C ALA A 249 -0.04 17.32 -15.73
N THR A 250 -0.72 17.73 -16.80
CA THR A 250 -2.18 17.77 -16.88
C THR A 250 -2.80 16.36 -16.76
N GLU A 251 -2.24 15.38 -17.49
CA GLU A 251 -2.74 13.99 -17.48
C GLU A 251 -2.57 13.29 -16.11
N THR A 252 -1.52 13.66 -15.37
CA THR A 252 -1.16 13.00 -14.10
C THR A 252 -1.59 13.77 -12.85
N GLY A 253 -1.97 15.04 -13.00
CA GLY A 253 -2.24 15.94 -11.89
C GLY A 253 -0.98 16.39 -11.14
N ALA A 254 0.20 16.20 -11.71
CA ALA A 254 1.45 16.46 -11.05
C ALA A 254 1.70 17.96 -10.82
N ARG A 255 2.42 18.25 -9.73
CA ARG A 255 2.99 19.58 -9.51
C ARG A 255 4.34 19.66 -10.20
N VAL A 256 4.51 20.66 -11.07
CA VAL A 256 5.73 20.91 -11.81
C VAL A 256 6.21 22.35 -11.62
N VAL A 257 7.46 22.54 -11.26
CA VAL A 257 8.08 23.84 -11.07
C VAL A 257 9.21 24.01 -12.07
N GLY A 258 8.98 24.86 -13.08
CA GLY A 258 10.03 25.25 -14.02
C GLY A 258 11.01 26.26 -13.40
N VAL A 259 12.30 26.07 -13.63
CA VAL A 259 13.36 26.94 -13.10
C VAL A 259 14.27 27.41 -14.25
N ASP A 260 14.69 28.69 -14.16
CA ASP A 260 15.57 29.34 -15.14
C ASP A 260 17.04 29.40 -14.67
N THR A 261 17.33 28.75 -13.55
CA THR A 261 18.67 28.64 -12.97
C THR A 261 18.88 27.24 -12.40
N SER A 262 20.11 26.76 -12.43
CA SER A 262 20.56 25.54 -11.74
C SER A 262 21.19 25.82 -10.37
N TRP A 263 21.11 27.06 -9.89
CA TRP A 263 21.69 27.45 -8.62
C TRP A 263 20.93 26.84 -7.44
N VAL A 264 21.59 25.92 -6.75
CA VAL A 264 21.08 25.30 -5.52
C VAL A 264 21.71 26.05 -4.32
N VAL A 265 20.84 26.52 -3.41
CA VAL A 265 21.29 27.26 -2.21
C VAL A 265 21.80 26.28 -1.16
N GLU A 266 21.17 25.10 -1.05
CA GLU A 266 21.46 24.06 -0.05
C GLU A 266 21.17 22.70 -0.65
N GLY A 267 22.05 21.71 -0.40
CA GLY A 267 21.91 20.34 -0.92
C GLY A 267 22.61 20.12 -2.27
N PRO A 268 22.36 18.98 -2.94
CA PRO A 268 23.05 18.59 -4.17
C PRO A 268 22.64 19.44 -5.38
N SER A 269 23.61 19.79 -6.21
CA SER A 269 23.38 20.42 -7.52
C SER A 269 22.89 19.38 -8.54
N PHE A 270 22.31 19.84 -9.66
CA PHE A 270 21.75 18.96 -10.71
C PHE A 270 22.80 18.06 -11.42
N GLY A 271 24.09 18.38 -11.28
CA GLY A 271 25.19 17.59 -11.79
C GLY A 271 25.97 16.80 -10.73
N SER A 272 25.49 16.78 -9.50
CA SER A 272 26.08 16.05 -8.38
C SER A 272 25.97 14.53 -8.57
N GLU A 273 26.84 13.76 -7.93
CA GLU A 273 26.73 12.30 -7.81
C GLU A 273 25.46 11.86 -7.05
N ASN A 274 24.89 12.78 -6.25
CA ASN A 274 23.62 12.59 -5.56
C ASN A 274 22.39 12.87 -6.47
N THR A 275 22.59 12.93 -7.78
CA THR A 275 21.51 13.00 -8.78
C THR A 275 21.67 11.88 -9.79
N ALA A 276 20.82 10.86 -9.69
CA ALA A 276 20.89 9.67 -10.53
C ALA A 276 19.96 9.76 -11.74
N GLY A 277 20.48 9.41 -12.92
CA GLY A 277 19.66 9.27 -14.13
C GLY A 277 18.69 8.09 -14.01
N MET A 278 17.41 8.31 -14.37
CA MET A 278 16.37 7.30 -14.37
C MET A 278 16.26 6.64 -15.74
N SER A 279 16.04 5.34 -15.75
CA SER A 279 15.78 4.58 -16.98
C SER A 279 14.41 3.90 -16.92
N ALA A 280 13.82 3.64 -18.08
CA ALA A 280 12.57 2.92 -18.20
C ALA A 280 12.85 1.40 -18.12
N PRO A 281 12.63 0.71 -16.98
CA PRO A 281 12.93 -0.70 -16.86
C PRO A 281 11.87 -1.56 -17.57
N LYS A 282 12.27 -2.66 -18.19
CA LYS A 282 11.35 -3.72 -18.54
C LYS A 282 11.07 -4.57 -17.31
N ILE A 283 9.80 -4.61 -16.92
CA ILE A 283 9.34 -5.32 -15.72
C ILE A 283 8.69 -6.62 -16.12
N ALA A 284 9.09 -7.71 -15.47
CA ALA A 284 8.40 -8.99 -15.55
C ALA A 284 7.76 -9.34 -14.21
N ILE A 285 6.65 -10.06 -14.25
CA ILE A 285 5.97 -10.60 -13.07
C ILE A 285 5.72 -12.09 -13.26
N ALA A 286 6.01 -12.89 -12.24
CA ALA A 286 5.66 -14.30 -12.25
C ALA A 286 4.14 -14.46 -12.30
N TRP A 287 3.69 -15.35 -13.18
CA TRP A 287 2.27 -15.56 -13.48
C TRP A 287 1.96 -17.05 -13.52
N ASP A 288 0.70 -17.41 -13.23
CA ASP A 288 0.27 -18.82 -13.17
C ASP A 288 0.72 -19.52 -11.86
N GLU A 289 0.42 -20.81 -11.70
CA GLU A 289 0.84 -21.56 -10.52
C GLU A 289 2.37 -21.50 -10.31
N PRO A 290 2.83 -21.32 -9.08
CA PRO A 290 2.13 -21.29 -7.77
C PRO A 290 1.75 -19.88 -7.30
N THR A 291 1.77 -18.91 -8.17
CA THR A 291 1.55 -17.49 -7.85
C THR A 291 0.11 -17.24 -7.41
N SER A 292 -0.07 -16.59 -6.28
CA SER A 292 -1.38 -16.13 -5.83
C SER A 292 -1.99 -15.15 -6.83
N SER A 293 -3.17 -15.48 -7.35
CA SER A 293 -3.89 -14.62 -8.30
C SER A 293 -4.27 -13.25 -7.71
N LEU A 294 -4.56 -13.20 -6.40
CA LEU A 294 -4.85 -11.95 -5.70
C LEU A 294 -3.59 -11.08 -5.61
N SER A 295 -2.46 -11.64 -5.20
CA SER A 295 -1.20 -10.89 -5.10
C SER A 295 -0.72 -10.40 -6.46
N ALA A 296 -0.72 -11.26 -7.48
CA ALA A 296 -0.33 -10.89 -8.84
C ALA A 296 -1.29 -9.86 -9.46
N GLY A 297 -2.59 -10.03 -9.24
CA GLY A 297 -3.62 -9.11 -9.72
C GLY A 297 -3.49 -7.72 -9.11
N SER A 298 -3.27 -7.64 -7.79
CA SER A 298 -3.06 -6.37 -7.08
C SER A 298 -1.81 -5.64 -7.58
N LEU A 299 -0.70 -6.34 -7.73
CA LEU A 299 0.56 -5.76 -8.26
C LEU A 299 0.37 -5.21 -9.68
N ARG A 300 -0.23 -6.01 -10.58
CA ARG A 300 -0.52 -5.55 -11.95
C ARG A 300 -1.46 -4.35 -11.96
N PHE A 301 -2.49 -4.36 -11.12
CA PHE A 301 -3.41 -3.23 -11.01
C PHE A 301 -2.67 -1.95 -10.62
N VAL A 302 -1.78 -2.02 -9.61
CA VAL A 302 -0.98 -0.86 -9.20
C VAL A 302 -0.08 -0.40 -10.34
N ILE A 303 0.72 -1.27 -10.92
CA ILE A 303 1.73 -0.89 -11.92
C ILE A 303 1.04 -0.45 -13.23
N GLU A 304 0.11 -1.27 -13.76
CA GLU A 304 -0.51 -1.01 -15.07
C GLU A 304 -1.63 0.03 -15.01
N ARG A 305 -2.47 0.04 -13.94
CA ARG A 305 -3.63 0.93 -13.85
C ARG A 305 -3.38 2.20 -13.08
N GLN A 306 -2.60 2.13 -11.97
CA GLN A 306 -2.32 3.32 -11.18
C GLN A 306 -1.17 4.15 -11.75
N PHE A 307 -0.11 3.48 -12.24
CA PHE A 307 1.08 4.14 -12.79
C PHE A 307 1.17 4.06 -14.32
N ASN A 308 0.22 3.43 -14.99
CA ASN A 308 0.20 3.26 -16.45
C ASN A 308 1.53 2.76 -17.02
N TYR A 309 2.15 1.77 -16.35
CA TYR A 309 3.43 1.20 -16.77
C TYR A 309 3.29 -0.27 -17.18
N PRO A 310 3.83 -0.70 -18.33
CA PRO A 310 3.63 -2.06 -18.83
C PRO A 310 4.38 -3.10 -18.01
N VAL A 311 3.75 -4.25 -17.75
CA VAL A 311 4.34 -5.40 -17.09
C VAL A 311 4.17 -6.65 -17.94
N THR A 312 5.24 -7.41 -18.14
CA THR A 312 5.22 -8.68 -18.86
C THR A 312 4.94 -9.82 -17.90
N ALA A 313 3.87 -10.58 -18.13
CA ALA A 313 3.59 -11.79 -17.38
C ALA A 313 4.44 -12.95 -17.91
N ILE A 314 5.24 -13.57 -17.04
CA ILE A 314 6.02 -14.77 -17.36
C ILE A 314 5.47 -15.94 -16.57
N ARG A 315 5.14 -17.04 -17.25
CA ARG A 315 4.71 -18.26 -16.57
C ARG A 315 5.82 -18.79 -15.68
N THR A 316 5.51 -19.04 -14.42
CA THR A 316 6.49 -19.47 -13.42
C THR A 316 7.29 -20.69 -13.86
N GLY A 317 6.63 -21.70 -14.45
CA GLY A 317 7.31 -22.89 -14.97
C GLY A 317 8.35 -22.63 -16.07
N ASN A 318 8.26 -21.47 -16.75
CA ASN A 318 9.23 -21.11 -17.78
C ASN A 318 10.46 -20.39 -17.21
N MET A 319 10.39 -19.85 -16.01
CA MET A 319 11.45 -19.01 -15.42
C MET A 319 12.76 -19.79 -15.18
N SER A 320 12.69 -21.10 -15.02
CA SER A 320 13.88 -21.94 -14.80
C SER A 320 14.81 -22.03 -16.02
N TRP A 321 14.31 -21.75 -17.23
CA TRP A 321 15.07 -21.86 -18.48
C TRP A 321 14.93 -20.64 -19.40
N ALA A 322 14.06 -19.70 -19.06
CA ALA A 322 13.86 -18.48 -19.85
C ALA A 322 15.12 -17.61 -19.83
N ASN A 323 15.37 -16.92 -20.93
CA ASN A 323 16.33 -15.85 -20.95
C ASN A 323 15.73 -14.61 -20.24
N LEU A 324 16.24 -14.30 -19.05
CA LEU A 324 15.78 -13.20 -18.22
C LEU A 324 16.51 -11.88 -18.51
N SER A 325 17.55 -11.89 -19.37
CA SER A 325 18.41 -10.72 -19.62
C SER A 325 17.70 -9.50 -20.20
N ASP A 326 16.52 -9.69 -20.80
CA ASP A 326 15.71 -8.61 -21.36
C ASP A 326 15.00 -7.76 -20.28
N TYR A 327 14.92 -8.28 -19.05
CA TYR A 327 14.24 -7.62 -17.94
C TYR A 327 15.23 -7.05 -16.93
N GLN A 328 14.96 -5.84 -16.47
CA GLN A 328 15.71 -5.18 -15.40
C GLN A 328 15.08 -5.44 -14.03
N VAL A 329 13.77 -5.71 -14.00
CA VAL A 329 13.03 -5.99 -12.76
C VAL A 329 12.20 -7.24 -12.94
N ILE A 330 12.28 -8.16 -11.98
CA ILE A 330 11.40 -9.34 -11.90
C ILE A 330 10.69 -9.30 -10.54
N ILE A 331 9.38 -9.45 -10.57
CA ILE A 331 8.54 -9.49 -9.37
C ILE A 331 8.02 -10.91 -9.17
N LEU A 332 8.24 -11.47 -7.99
CA LEU A 332 7.62 -12.70 -7.53
C LEU A 332 6.51 -12.35 -6.52
N PRO A 333 5.23 -12.35 -6.95
CA PRO A 333 4.10 -12.21 -6.03
C PRO A 333 4.07 -13.33 -5.01
N SER A 334 3.21 -13.23 -3.99
CA SER A 334 3.03 -14.31 -3.02
C SER A 334 2.76 -15.65 -3.71
N GLY A 335 3.44 -16.71 -3.27
CA GLY A 335 3.30 -18.06 -3.84
C GLY A 335 4.32 -19.03 -3.26
N ASN A 336 4.04 -20.33 -3.37
CA ASN A 336 4.97 -21.40 -2.94
C ASN A 336 5.85 -21.85 -4.10
N TYR A 337 6.93 -21.14 -4.33
CA TYR A 337 7.84 -21.33 -5.47
C TYR A 337 8.75 -22.56 -5.37
N ALA A 338 8.94 -23.15 -4.19
CA ALA A 338 9.88 -24.25 -3.95
C ALA A 338 9.70 -25.43 -4.91
N ARG A 339 8.45 -25.82 -5.18
CA ARG A 339 8.14 -26.95 -6.06
C ARG A 339 8.22 -26.64 -7.56
N HIS A 340 8.03 -25.36 -7.93
CA HIS A 340 7.88 -24.95 -9.33
C HIS A 340 9.17 -24.42 -9.94
N LEU A 341 9.94 -23.66 -9.18
CA LEU A 341 11.23 -23.14 -9.63
C LEU A 341 12.38 -24.14 -9.34
N GLY A 342 12.28 -24.88 -8.23
CA GLY A 342 13.33 -25.82 -7.82
C GLY A 342 14.69 -25.15 -7.71
N THR A 343 15.77 -25.94 -7.76
CA THR A 343 17.15 -25.44 -7.75
C THR A 343 17.50 -24.72 -9.05
N GLY A 344 17.07 -25.21 -10.20
CA GLY A 344 17.37 -24.60 -11.50
C GLY A 344 16.78 -23.20 -11.66
N GLY A 345 15.56 -22.97 -11.17
CA GLY A 345 14.96 -21.63 -11.18
C GLY A 345 15.65 -20.67 -10.21
N ALA A 346 16.06 -21.15 -9.05
CA ALA A 346 16.82 -20.36 -8.09
C ALA A 346 18.20 -19.95 -8.67
N GLU A 347 18.91 -20.88 -9.31
CA GLU A 347 20.21 -20.61 -9.95
C GLU A 347 20.09 -19.62 -11.11
N ASN A 348 19.06 -19.74 -11.97
CA ASN A 348 18.83 -18.82 -13.07
C ASN A 348 18.54 -17.39 -12.56
N LEU A 349 17.73 -17.27 -11.49
CA LEU A 349 17.46 -15.97 -10.85
C LEU A 349 18.71 -15.40 -10.17
N LYS A 350 19.53 -16.21 -9.49
CA LYS A 350 20.82 -15.79 -8.90
C LYS A 350 21.79 -15.25 -9.96
N ASP A 351 21.93 -15.98 -11.05
CA ASP A 351 22.78 -15.56 -12.16
C ASP A 351 22.30 -14.24 -12.76
N TRP A 352 20.98 -14.08 -12.93
CA TRP A 352 20.40 -12.86 -13.44
C TRP A 352 20.57 -11.67 -12.45
N VAL A 353 20.35 -11.88 -11.13
CA VAL A 353 20.60 -10.85 -10.09
C VAL A 353 22.07 -10.46 -10.06
N SER A 354 23.00 -11.43 -10.16
CA SER A 354 24.44 -11.16 -10.17
C SER A 354 24.91 -10.30 -11.35
N LYS A 355 24.10 -10.26 -12.42
CA LYS A 355 24.31 -9.43 -13.62
C LYS A 355 23.60 -8.07 -13.54
N GLY A 356 23.06 -7.70 -12.37
CA GLY A 356 22.44 -6.40 -12.11
C GLY A 356 20.92 -6.38 -12.20
N GLY A 357 20.26 -7.55 -12.27
CA GLY A 357 18.80 -7.66 -12.20
C GLY A 357 18.26 -7.34 -10.80
N VAL A 358 17.10 -6.68 -10.73
CA VAL A 358 16.41 -6.34 -9.48
C VAL A 358 15.28 -7.33 -9.23
N LEU A 359 15.40 -8.14 -8.19
CA LEU A 359 14.36 -9.08 -7.78
C LEU A 359 13.53 -8.50 -6.63
N ILE A 360 12.21 -8.46 -6.82
CA ILE A 360 11.24 -8.05 -5.80
C ILE A 360 10.41 -9.27 -5.40
N THR A 361 10.44 -9.65 -4.13
CA THR A 361 9.67 -10.78 -3.59
C THR A 361 8.61 -10.28 -2.62
N ILE A 362 7.42 -10.87 -2.66
CA ILE A 362 6.27 -10.48 -1.84
C ILE A 362 5.79 -11.66 -1.00
N ALA A 363 5.65 -11.46 0.30
CA ALA A 363 5.11 -12.42 1.27
C ALA A 363 5.78 -13.81 1.16
N ASN A 364 5.06 -14.89 0.85
CA ASN A 364 5.61 -16.25 0.79
C ASN A 364 6.77 -16.41 -0.22
N ALA A 365 6.85 -15.55 -1.25
CA ALA A 365 8.00 -15.54 -2.14
C ALA A 365 9.28 -15.08 -1.41
N THR A 366 9.16 -14.19 -0.43
CA THR A 366 10.29 -13.76 0.42
C THR A 366 10.78 -14.91 1.29
N GLN A 367 9.87 -15.68 1.87
CA GLN A 367 10.22 -16.88 2.64
C GLN A 367 11.00 -17.89 1.77
N TRP A 368 10.55 -18.11 0.52
CA TRP A 368 11.27 -18.97 -0.42
C TRP A 368 12.66 -18.42 -0.75
N ALA A 369 12.76 -17.12 -1.06
CA ALA A 369 14.03 -16.49 -1.42
C ALA A 369 15.06 -16.47 -0.28
N ALA A 370 14.58 -16.38 0.98
CA ALA A 370 15.39 -16.40 2.20
C ALA A 370 15.75 -17.82 2.67
N SER A 371 15.15 -18.88 2.09
CA SER A 371 15.46 -20.24 2.53
C SER A 371 16.91 -20.63 2.21
N GLU A 372 17.54 -21.41 3.08
CA GLU A 372 18.95 -21.83 2.95
C GLU A 372 19.27 -22.48 1.60
N ASN A 373 18.35 -23.28 1.09
CA ASN A 373 18.51 -23.97 -0.20
C ASN A 373 18.46 -23.01 -1.40
N VAL A 374 17.87 -21.82 -1.24
CA VAL A 374 17.74 -20.80 -2.28
C VAL A 374 18.77 -19.70 -2.08
N GLY A 375 18.89 -19.11 -0.89
CA GLY A 375 19.91 -18.11 -0.55
C GLY A 375 19.98 -16.92 -1.51
N LEU A 376 18.82 -16.39 -1.90
CA LEU A 376 18.70 -15.14 -2.68
C LEU A 376 18.67 -13.91 -1.76
N LEU A 377 18.22 -14.09 -0.52
CA LEU A 377 18.19 -13.07 0.53
C LEU A 377 18.95 -13.59 1.75
N ASP A 378 19.84 -12.77 2.29
CA ASP A 378 20.57 -13.06 3.53
C ASP A 378 19.82 -12.49 4.74
N VAL A 379 18.60 -12.97 4.94
CA VAL A 379 17.76 -12.68 6.10
C VAL A 379 17.33 -14.00 6.74
N LYS A 380 17.17 -13.99 8.05
CA LYS A 380 16.68 -15.14 8.80
C LYS A 380 15.24 -14.88 9.21
N ARG A 381 14.41 -15.93 9.18
CA ARG A 381 13.09 -15.88 9.76
C ARG A 381 13.22 -15.95 11.28
N GLU A 382 12.55 -15.04 11.97
CA GLU A 382 12.50 -15.04 13.42
C GLU A 382 11.46 -16.04 13.93
N TYR A 383 11.77 -16.64 15.06
CA TYR A 383 10.87 -17.51 15.79
C TYR A 383 10.38 -16.81 17.06
N ALA A 384 9.30 -17.31 17.67
CA ALA A 384 8.79 -16.78 18.92
C ALA A 384 9.85 -16.93 20.03
N LEU A 385 10.08 -15.83 20.75
CA LEU A 385 10.95 -15.88 21.92
C LEU A 385 10.28 -16.72 23.01
N LYS A 386 11.04 -17.64 23.62
CA LYS A 386 10.64 -18.33 24.84
C LYS A 386 11.18 -17.56 26.04
N ASP A 387 10.44 -17.59 27.14
CA ASP A 387 10.84 -16.88 28.38
C ASP A 387 12.21 -17.32 28.90
N ASP A 388 12.68 -18.52 28.56
CA ASP A 388 13.95 -19.10 28.97
C ASP A 388 15.14 -18.80 28.03
N ASP A 389 14.92 -18.18 26.87
CA ASP A 389 15.99 -17.87 25.86
C ASP A 389 16.94 -16.72 26.31
N VAL A 390 16.83 -16.22 27.54
CA VAL A 390 17.67 -15.13 28.06
C VAL A 390 18.95 -15.64 28.73
N THR A 391 19.19 -16.94 28.75
CA THR A 391 20.43 -17.47 29.33
C THR A 391 21.56 -17.49 28.32
N ALA A 392 22.62 -16.73 28.62
CA ALA A 392 23.86 -16.66 27.88
C ALA A 392 24.35 -18.05 27.46
N GLN A 393 24.65 -18.22 26.18
CA GLN A 393 25.42 -19.35 25.68
C GLN A 393 26.76 -19.39 26.46
N ASP A 394 26.90 -20.34 27.33
CA ASP A 394 28.18 -20.70 27.93
C ASP A 394 28.87 -21.63 26.91
N ASP A 395 30.10 -21.31 26.56
CA ASP A 395 30.93 -21.99 25.53
C ASP A 395 31.41 -23.40 26.00
N SER A 396 30.62 -24.10 26.79
CA SER A 396 30.94 -25.45 27.25
C SER A 396 30.35 -26.50 26.33
N ASP A 397 31.19 -27.42 25.80
CA ASP A 397 30.83 -28.60 24.98
C ASP A 397 29.91 -29.61 25.68
N VAL A 398 29.39 -29.28 26.87
CA VAL A 398 28.55 -30.17 27.67
C VAL A 398 27.16 -29.59 27.80
N ILE A 399 26.19 -30.21 27.15
CA ILE A 399 24.77 -29.92 27.35
C ILE A 399 24.32 -30.54 28.67
N GLU A 400 24.13 -29.75 29.71
CA GLU A 400 23.56 -30.22 30.95
C GLU A 400 22.07 -30.52 30.77
N GLY A 401 21.66 -31.73 31.12
CA GLY A 401 20.24 -32.13 31.12
C GLY A 401 19.44 -31.40 32.20
N THR A 402 18.29 -30.88 31.86
CA THR A 402 17.37 -30.24 32.82
C THR A 402 16.48 -31.30 33.47
N THR A 403 16.40 -31.31 34.83
CA THR A 403 15.51 -32.22 35.56
C THR A 403 14.07 -31.69 35.45
N ILE A 404 13.16 -32.49 34.88
CA ILE A 404 11.75 -32.17 34.78
C ILE A 404 11.05 -32.56 36.09
N GLU A 405 10.66 -31.58 36.88
CA GLU A 405 10.04 -31.81 38.18
C GLU A 405 8.51 -31.82 38.19
N ASN A 406 7.90 -31.24 37.19
CA ASN A 406 6.46 -31.08 37.10
C ASN A 406 5.93 -31.11 35.64
N ARG A 407 4.60 -31.08 35.50
CA ARG A 407 3.95 -31.12 34.17
C ARG A 407 4.26 -29.89 33.34
N GLU A 408 4.45 -28.74 33.94
CA GLU A 408 4.79 -27.49 33.27
C GLU A 408 6.20 -27.57 32.68
N GLY A 409 7.18 -28.02 33.46
CA GLY A 409 8.55 -28.30 33.00
C GLY A 409 8.59 -29.33 31.86
N PHE A 410 7.71 -30.35 31.90
CA PHE A 410 7.57 -31.31 30.80
C PHE A 410 7.00 -30.65 29.54
N LEU A 411 5.99 -29.83 29.65
CA LEU A 411 5.39 -29.13 28.52
C LEU A 411 6.41 -28.17 27.87
N ASN A 412 7.18 -27.45 28.65
CA ASN A 412 8.24 -26.57 28.17
C ASN A 412 9.38 -27.36 27.51
N ALA A 413 9.77 -28.51 28.06
CA ALA A 413 10.84 -29.35 27.50
C ALA A 413 10.46 -30.02 26.15
N ILE A 414 9.18 -30.23 25.89
CA ILE A 414 8.69 -30.78 24.59
C ILE A 414 8.24 -29.69 23.62
N GLU A 415 8.29 -28.45 24.01
CA GLU A 415 7.93 -27.30 23.13
C GLU A 415 8.94 -27.20 21.99
N ASN A 416 8.40 -26.96 20.78
CA ASN A 416 9.25 -26.84 19.58
C ASN A 416 10.10 -25.55 19.71
N GLU A 417 11.41 -25.67 19.61
CA GLU A 417 12.35 -24.54 19.59
C GLU A 417 12.12 -23.58 18.42
N GLN A 418 11.47 -24.07 17.36
CA GLN A 418 11.13 -23.30 16.16
C GLN A 418 9.63 -22.92 16.14
N GLU A 419 9.06 -22.55 17.29
CA GLU A 419 7.69 -22.04 17.32
C GLU A 419 7.60 -20.71 16.55
N LEU A 420 6.62 -20.62 15.65
CA LEU A 420 6.40 -19.38 14.90
C LEU A 420 5.66 -18.36 15.77
N PRO A 421 5.87 -17.07 15.51
CA PRO A 421 5.05 -16.02 16.13
C PRO A 421 3.56 -16.24 15.90
N ASP A 422 2.74 -15.67 16.75
CA ASP A 422 1.28 -15.75 16.63
C ASP A 422 0.81 -15.29 15.25
N TYR A 423 -0.11 -16.04 14.67
CA TYR A 423 -0.71 -15.70 13.37
C TYR A 423 -1.65 -14.50 13.49
N VAL A 424 -1.45 -13.52 12.66
CA VAL A 424 -2.31 -12.34 12.53
C VAL A 424 -3.22 -12.52 11.32
N ALA A 425 -4.54 -12.51 11.54
CA ALA A 425 -5.54 -12.69 10.48
C ALA A 425 -5.56 -11.52 9.48
N GLY A 426 -5.27 -10.30 9.97
CA GLY A 426 -5.13 -9.09 9.17
C GLY A 426 -5.46 -7.86 10.00
N ILE A 427 -4.49 -6.99 10.18
CA ILE A 427 -4.61 -5.72 10.90
C ILE A 427 -3.94 -4.60 10.12
N LEU A 428 -4.40 -3.37 10.35
CA LEU A 428 -3.67 -2.17 9.93
C LEU A 428 -2.67 -1.79 11.02
N THR A 429 -1.39 -1.85 10.67
CA THR A 429 -0.28 -1.59 11.59
C THR A 429 0.46 -0.32 11.16
N ARG A 430 0.84 0.53 12.12
CA ARG A 430 1.78 1.61 11.88
C ARG A 430 3.18 1.04 11.77
N VAL A 431 3.84 1.37 10.68
CA VAL A 431 5.18 0.89 10.33
C VAL A 431 6.13 2.08 10.31
N GLU A 432 7.18 2.00 11.09
CA GLU A 432 8.29 2.95 11.02
C GLU A 432 9.14 2.63 9.79
N VAL A 433 9.45 3.67 9.03
CA VAL A 433 10.18 3.57 7.76
C VAL A 433 11.59 4.12 7.96
N ASP A 434 12.60 3.34 7.60
CA ASP A 434 13.99 3.81 7.55
C ASP A 434 14.12 4.95 6.54
N GLN A 435 14.38 6.15 7.03
CA GLN A 435 14.47 7.37 6.23
C GLN A 435 15.85 7.57 5.56
N GLU A 436 16.84 6.77 5.95
CA GLU A 436 18.21 6.87 5.41
C GLU A 436 18.38 6.06 4.10
N HIS A 437 17.47 5.13 3.83
CA HIS A 437 17.55 4.29 2.64
C HIS A 437 16.92 4.98 1.41
N TRP A 438 17.60 4.93 0.27
CA TRP A 438 17.14 5.57 -0.98
C TRP A 438 15.76 5.10 -1.45
N LEU A 439 15.39 3.84 -1.18
CA LEU A 439 14.08 3.26 -1.54
C LEU A 439 12.90 3.95 -0.84
N THR A 440 13.16 4.54 0.30
CA THR A 440 12.15 5.21 1.13
C THR A 440 12.11 6.72 0.92
N ALA A 441 12.88 7.24 -0.05
CA ALA A 441 12.89 8.66 -0.39
C ALA A 441 11.44 9.14 -0.68
N GLY A 442 11.01 10.17 0.04
CA GLY A 442 9.66 10.76 -0.06
C GLY A 442 8.54 9.94 0.58
N VAL A 443 8.84 8.79 1.17
CA VAL A 443 7.90 8.05 2.01
C VAL A 443 7.90 8.68 3.41
N ASN A 444 6.73 8.74 4.05
CA ASN A 444 6.67 9.27 5.41
C ASN A 444 7.42 8.38 6.40
N PRO A 445 7.93 8.97 7.49
CA PRO A 445 8.57 8.21 8.57
C PRO A 445 7.68 7.11 9.15
N GLU A 446 6.38 7.32 9.11
CA GLU A 446 5.36 6.35 9.53
C GLU A 446 4.34 6.17 8.41
N VAL A 447 4.08 4.93 8.05
CA VAL A 447 3.04 4.55 7.09
C VAL A 447 2.17 3.45 7.70
N VAL A 448 0.92 3.37 7.24
CA VAL A 448 0.04 2.27 7.63
C VAL A 448 0.12 1.17 6.58
N ALA A 449 0.39 -0.05 7.04
CA ALA A 449 0.40 -1.24 6.20
C ALA A 449 -0.54 -2.31 6.75
N MET A 450 -1.15 -3.07 5.86
CA MET A 450 -1.90 -4.26 6.24
C MET A 450 -0.93 -5.42 6.46
N VAL A 451 -0.94 -5.97 7.66
CA VAL A 451 -0.10 -7.11 8.05
C VAL A 451 -0.97 -8.34 8.24
N THR A 452 -0.59 -9.43 7.60
CA THR A 452 -1.21 -10.77 7.74
C THR A 452 -0.13 -11.82 7.89
N GLY A 453 -0.44 -12.90 8.59
CA GLY A 453 0.51 -14.00 8.76
C GLY A 453 1.33 -13.91 10.03
N ASN A 454 2.45 -14.60 10.05
CA ASN A 454 3.35 -14.68 11.20
C ASN A 454 4.84 -14.68 10.78
N ASP A 455 5.15 -14.13 9.63
CA ASP A 455 6.51 -14.02 9.15
C ASP A 455 7.17 -12.74 9.67
N ILE A 456 8.22 -12.91 10.44
CA ILE A 456 9.12 -11.85 10.90
C ILE A 456 10.52 -12.20 10.43
N TYR A 457 11.25 -11.22 9.93
CA TYR A 457 12.61 -11.41 9.41
C TYR A 457 13.61 -10.54 10.16
N SER A 458 14.82 -11.07 10.33
CA SER A 458 15.94 -10.28 10.84
C SER A 458 16.21 -9.07 9.92
N PRO A 459 16.69 -7.93 10.49
CA PRO A 459 17.10 -6.79 9.67
C PRO A 459 18.19 -7.18 8.66
N ILE A 460 18.13 -6.61 7.47
CA ILE A 460 19.19 -6.74 6.46
C ILE A 460 20.45 -6.04 7.00
N LYS A 461 21.55 -6.78 7.12
CA LYS A 461 22.82 -6.20 7.53
C LYS A 461 23.42 -5.39 6.38
N LEU A 462 24.02 -4.24 6.67
CA LEU A 462 24.77 -3.43 5.73
C LEU A 462 25.77 -4.31 4.94
N GLY A 463 25.63 -4.37 3.62
CA GLY A 463 26.48 -5.17 2.73
C GLY A 463 25.98 -6.59 2.41
N SER A 464 24.94 -7.09 3.06
CA SER A 464 24.36 -8.42 2.79
C SER A 464 23.06 -8.40 1.98
N GLY A 465 22.47 -7.23 1.76
CA GLY A 465 21.37 -7.03 0.82
C GLY A 465 21.88 -6.31 -0.42
N LYS A 466 22.17 -7.04 -1.46
CA LYS A 466 22.42 -6.49 -2.80
C LYS A 466 21.28 -6.88 -3.70
#